data_0b88af418142f41bea2b4835f532914a
#
_entry.id   0b88af418142f41bea2b4835f532914a
#
_cell.length_a   1.000
_cell.length_b   1.000
_cell.length_c   1.000
_cell.angle_alpha   90.00
_cell.angle_beta   90.00
_cell.angle_gamma   90.00
#
_symmetry.space_group_name_H-M   'P 1'
#
loop_
_entity.id
_entity.type
_entity.pdbx_description
1 polymer ?
#
loop_
_entity_poly.entity_id
_entity_poly.type
_entity_poly.pdbx_seq_one_letter_code
_entity_poly.pdbx_strand_id
1 'polypeptide(L)'
;MSVASASKIEQISQSSDPRAAIIKAVGDLSGAKVTADLVLLGTYIRNEKTAGGIIRPTEVLKEDEYQGKVGLVLKTGPLAYADWEEDDARGQSAELHTWVVYAIKDAWPVQINGTACRFIPYDKIRMQIPDPGMVF
;
A
#
# COMPACT_ATOMS: atom_id res chain seq x y z
N MET A 1 23.59 -16.91 8.90
CA MET A 1 22.93 -15.63 8.66
C MET A 1 22.88 -15.34 7.17
N SER A 2 21.78 -14.96 6.70
CA SER A 2 21.66 -14.54 5.31
C SER A 2 22.00 -13.07 5.20
N VAL A 3 23.18 -12.78 4.73
CA VAL A 3 23.58 -11.40 4.48
C VAL A 3 23.08 -10.90 3.12
N ALA A 4 22.62 -11.82 2.32
CA ALA A 4 22.16 -11.52 0.98
C ALA A 4 20.63 -11.42 0.89
N SER A 5 19.97 -11.20 2.02
CA SER A 5 18.53 -11.01 2.01
C SER A 5 18.17 -9.81 1.14
N ALA A 6 17.25 -10.01 0.22
CA ALA A 6 16.72 -8.93 -0.57
C ALA A 6 16.06 -7.89 0.36
N SER A 7 16.12 -6.63 0.00
CA SER A 7 15.38 -5.58 0.70
C SER A 7 13.88 -5.85 0.62
N LYS A 8 13.11 -5.23 1.50
CA LYS A 8 11.64 -5.38 1.47
C LYS A 8 11.06 -4.95 0.13
N ILE A 9 11.59 -3.87 -0.44
CA ILE A 9 11.15 -3.38 -1.75
C ILE A 9 11.42 -4.42 -2.85
N GLU A 10 12.58 -5.08 -2.82
CA GLU A 10 12.90 -6.12 -3.78
C GLU A 10 12.05 -7.36 -3.60
N GLN A 11 11.78 -7.75 -2.36
CA GLN A 11 10.92 -8.88 -2.07
C GLN A 11 9.51 -8.68 -2.61
N ILE A 12 8.96 -7.47 -2.46
CA ILE A 12 7.64 -7.13 -2.98
C ILE A 12 7.65 -7.16 -4.50
N SER A 13 8.66 -6.56 -5.14
CA SER A 13 8.74 -6.46 -6.59
C SER A 13 8.96 -7.82 -7.26
N GLN A 14 9.55 -8.79 -6.57
CA GLN A 14 9.78 -10.13 -7.09
C GLN A 14 8.59 -11.06 -6.91
N SER A 15 7.62 -10.67 -6.10
CA SER A 15 6.48 -11.51 -5.80
C SER A 15 5.46 -11.51 -6.92
N SER A 16 4.90 -12.69 -7.21
CA SER A 16 3.74 -12.81 -8.11
C SER A 16 2.44 -12.40 -7.43
N ASP A 17 2.46 -12.26 -6.10
CA ASP A 17 1.31 -11.82 -5.31
C ASP A 17 1.74 -10.63 -4.44
N PRO A 18 1.65 -9.41 -4.97
CA PRO A 18 2.09 -8.24 -4.22
C PRO A 18 1.27 -8.00 -2.94
N ARG A 19 0.00 -8.38 -2.92
CA ARG A 19 -0.81 -8.25 -1.70
C ARG A 19 -0.21 -9.09 -0.57
N ALA A 20 0.02 -10.37 -0.82
CA ALA A 20 0.60 -11.26 0.17
C ALA A 20 2.01 -10.81 0.59
N ALA A 21 2.79 -10.33 -0.37
CA ALA A 21 4.14 -9.86 -0.09
C ALA A 21 4.15 -8.64 0.84
N ILE A 22 3.26 -7.68 0.63
CA ILE A 22 3.16 -6.50 1.49
C ILE A 22 2.69 -6.90 2.89
N ILE A 23 1.67 -7.73 2.99
CA ILE A 23 1.16 -8.20 4.28
C ILE A 23 2.28 -8.89 5.08
N LYS A 24 3.03 -9.74 4.42
CA LYS A 24 4.16 -10.44 5.06
C LYS A 24 5.26 -9.46 5.47
N ALA A 25 5.56 -8.49 4.61
CA ALA A 25 6.65 -7.55 4.85
C ALA A 25 6.39 -6.63 6.05
N VAL A 26 5.16 -6.15 6.23
CA VAL A 26 4.81 -5.31 7.37
C VAL A 26 4.71 -6.10 8.66
N GLY A 27 4.47 -7.39 8.58
CA GLY A 27 4.39 -8.27 9.74
C GLY A 27 3.10 -8.11 10.53
N ASP A 28 3.16 -8.47 11.81
CA ASP A 28 2.00 -8.42 12.70
C ASP A 28 1.73 -6.99 13.13
N LEU A 29 0.58 -6.45 12.74
CA LEU A 29 0.15 -5.10 13.10
C LEU A 29 -0.89 -5.09 14.22
N SER A 30 -1.14 -6.21 14.88
CA SER A 30 -2.18 -6.31 15.92
C SER A 30 -1.93 -5.38 17.10
N GLY A 31 -0.66 -5.11 17.41
CA GLY A 31 -0.28 -4.20 18.49
C GLY A 31 -0.26 -2.73 18.12
N ALA A 32 -0.42 -2.41 16.84
CA ALA A 32 -0.41 -1.03 16.36
C ALA A 32 -1.83 -0.54 16.13
N LYS A 33 -2.09 0.71 16.51
CA LYS A 33 -3.42 1.31 16.34
C LYS A 33 -3.28 2.57 15.48
N VAL A 34 -3.95 2.57 14.35
CA VAL A 34 -4.10 3.78 13.55
C VAL A 34 -5.12 4.67 14.24
N THR A 35 -4.84 5.95 14.30
CA THR A 35 -5.68 6.90 15.06
C THR A 35 -6.52 7.78 14.13
N ALA A 36 -7.55 8.39 14.72
CA ALA A 36 -8.41 9.37 14.04
C ALA A 36 -9.04 8.79 12.76
N ASP A 37 -9.03 9.59 11.69
CA ASP A 37 -9.63 9.23 10.40
C ASP A 37 -8.62 8.70 9.40
N LEU A 38 -7.44 8.31 9.86
CA LEU A 38 -6.36 7.88 8.98
C LEU A 38 -6.54 6.44 8.52
N VAL A 39 -5.98 6.16 7.36
CA VAL A 39 -5.89 4.82 6.78
C VAL A 39 -4.42 4.54 6.54
N LEU A 40 -3.96 3.38 6.99
CA LEU A 40 -2.59 2.93 6.74
C LEU A 40 -2.55 2.13 5.46
N LEU A 41 -1.70 2.55 4.53
CA LEU A 41 -1.52 1.90 3.24
C LEU A 41 -0.11 1.32 3.13
N GLY A 42 -0.01 0.09 2.64
CA GLY A 42 1.27 -0.45 2.17
C GLY A 42 1.50 0.00 0.74
N THR A 43 2.67 0.56 0.47
CA THR A 43 2.97 1.11 -0.85
C THR A 43 3.16 -0.01 -1.87
N TYR A 44 2.45 0.08 -3.00
CA TYR A 44 2.63 -0.85 -4.10
C TYR A 44 3.93 -0.56 -4.84
N ILE A 45 4.71 -1.60 -5.06
CA ILE A 45 5.94 -1.54 -5.85
C ILE A 45 5.72 -2.40 -7.08
N ARG A 46 5.95 -1.84 -8.27
CA ARG A 46 5.78 -2.57 -9.52
C ARG A 46 6.65 -3.82 -9.54
N ASN A 47 6.21 -4.84 -10.26
CA ASN A 47 7.01 -6.03 -10.46
C ASN A 47 8.39 -5.67 -11.00
N GLU A 48 9.41 -6.41 -10.53
CA GLU A 48 10.78 -6.26 -11.00
C GLU A 48 10.88 -6.46 -12.52
N LYS A 49 10.02 -7.34 -13.08
CA LYS A 49 10.00 -7.60 -14.51
C LYS A 49 8.74 -7.06 -15.15
N THR A 50 8.89 -6.46 -16.32
CA THR A 50 7.76 -6.07 -17.15
C THR A 50 7.09 -7.30 -17.76
N ALA A 51 5.93 -7.12 -18.40
CA ALA A 51 5.25 -8.18 -19.10
C ALA A 51 6.10 -8.80 -20.20
N GLY A 52 7.05 -8.05 -20.79
CA GLY A 52 7.99 -8.56 -21.78
C GLY A 52 9.23 -9.23 -21.20
N GLY A 53 9.31 -9.38 -19.89
CA GLY A 53 10.44 -10.01 -19.22
C GLY A 53 11.63 -9.10 -18.97
N ILE A 54 11.50 -7.81 -19.24
CA ILE A 54 12.57 -6.83 -19.00
C ILE A 54 12.60 -6.50 -17.51
N ILE A 55 13.79 -6.60 -16.90
CA ILE A 55 13.97 -6.30 -15.48
C ILE A 55 14.00 -4.80 -15.27
N ARG A 56 13.19 -4.30 -14.34
CA ARG A 56 13.20 -2.88 -13.94
C ARG A 56 14.43 -2.59 -13.11
N PRO A 57 15.12 -1.48 -13.35
CA PRO A 57 16.27 -1.08 -12.51
C PRO A 57 15.83 -0.82 -11.07
N THR A 58 16.75 -1.03 -10.13
CA THR A 58 16.50 -0.76 -8.72
C THR A 58 16.09 0.69 -8.45
N GLU A 59 16.63 1.63 -9.22
CA GLU A 59 16.26 3.05 -9.11
C GLU A 59 14.77 3.26 -9.39
N VAL A 60 14.22 2.54 -10.37
CA VAL A 60 12.79 2.62 -10.68
C VAL A 60 11.96 2.07 -9.53
N LEU A 61 12.38 0.97 -8.90
CA LEU A 61 11.69 0.40 -7.75
C LEU A 61 11.72 1.34 -6.55
N LYS A 62 12.84 2.02 -6.32
CA LYS A 62 12.95 3.01 -5.25
C LYS A 62 12.08 4.23 -5.54
N GLU A 63 11.99 4.64 -6.79
CA GLU A 63 11.10 5.71 -7.20
C GLU A 63 9.64 5.36 -6.91
N ASP A 64 9.25 4.11 -7.17
CA ASP A 64 7.91 3.62 -6.84
C ASP A 64 7.64 3.75 -5.33
N GLU A 65 8.65 3.48 -4.50
CA GLU A 65 8.52 3.60 -3.06
C GLU A 65 8.12 5.01 -2.62
N TYR A 66 8.62 6.04 -3.32
CA TYR A 66 8.38 7.44 -2.96
C TYR A 66 7.29 8.10 -3.79
N GLN A 67 7.00 7.61 -4.97
CA GLN A 67 6.09 8.26 -5.91
C GLN A 67 4.91 7.39 -6.37
N GLY A 68 4.86 6.16 -5.94
CA GLY A 68 3.73 5.30 -6.25
C GLY A 68 2.44 5.81 -5.63
N LYS A 69 1.34 5.74 -6.37
CA LYS A 69 0.03 6.27 -5.98
C LYS A 69 -1.00 5.17 -5.74
N VAL A 70 -0.55 3.94 -5.63
CA VAL A 70 -1.40 2.78 -5.33
C VAL A 70 -0.95 2.19 -4.01
N GLY A 71 -1.87 1.88 -3.14
CA GLY A 71 -1.58 1.28 -1.85
C GLY A 71 -2.56 0.20 -1.46
N LEU A 72 -2.11 -0.67 -0.58
CA LEU A 72 -2.93 -1.73 0.00
C LEU A 72 -3.40 -1.30 1.38
N VAL A 73 -4.71 -1.31 1.62
CA VAL A 73 -5.26 -0.95 2.91
C VAL A 73 -4.85 -1.98 3.95
N LEU A 74 -4.09 -1.55 4.96
CA LEU A 74 -3.58 -2.42 6.02
C LEU A 74 -4.33 -2.25 7.33
N LYS A 75 -4.69 -1.02 7.68
CA LYS A 75 -5.47 -0.69 8.87
C LYS A 75 -6.21 0.61 8.66
N THR A 76 -7.30 0.77 9.42
CA THR A 76 -8.08 2.00 9.42
C THR A 76 -8.23 2.51 10.85
N GLY A 77 -8.23 3.83 11.01
CA GLY A 77 -8.50 4.46 12.31
C GLY A 77 -9.98 4.39 12.66
N PRO A 78 -10.31 4.61 13.93
CA PRO A 78 -11.70 4.46 14.40
C PRO A 78 -12.66 5.49 13.82
N LEU A 79 -12.17 6.61 13.33
CA LEU A 79 -13.01 7.65 12.71
C LEU A 79 -13.06 7.56 11.20
N ALA A 80 -12.30 6.64 10.59
CA ALA A 80 -12.36 6.45 9.15
C ALA A 80 -13.74 5.95 8.76
N TYR A 81 -14.40 6.68 7.89
CA TYR A 81 -15.77 6.41 7.42
C TYR A 81 -16.86 6.50 8.51
N ALA A 82 -16.50 6.92 9.73
CA ALA A 82 -17.45 6.93 10.85
C ALA A 82 -18.57 7.97 10.68
N ASP A 83 -18.30 9.05 9.94
CA ASP A 83 -19.26 10.11 9.65
C ASP A 83 -20.12 9.83 8.41
N TRP A 84 -19.87 8.72 7.72
CA TRP A 84 -20.66 8.33 6.57
C TRP A 84 -21.86 7.51 7.03
N GLU A 85 -23.02 7.85 6.48
CA GLU A 85 -24.19 7.01 6.67
C GLU A 85 -24.03 5.71 5.89
N GLU A 86 -24.71 4.67 6.33
CA GLU A 86 -24.57 3.35 5.74
C GLU A 86 -24.84 3.37 4.22
N ASP A 87 -25.85 4.11 3.79
CA ASP A 87 -26.19 4.20 2.38
C ASP A 87 -25.12 4.96 1.57
N ASP A 88 -24.55 6.00 2.16
CA ASP A 88 -23.50 6.78 1.52
C ASP A 88 -22.17 6.01 1.44
N ALA A 89 -21.92 5.18 2.44
CA ALA A 89 -20.67 4.41 2.51
C ALA A 89 -20.74 3.11 1.72
N ARG A 90 -21.91 2.71 1.25
CA ARG A 90 -22.08 1.41 0.58
C ARG A 90 -21.13 1.28 -0.61
N GLY A 91 -20.23 0.32 -0.54
CA GLY A 91 -19.27 0.06 -1.59
C GLY A 91 -18.17 1.11 -1.74
N GLN A 92 -18.16 2.15 -0.91
CA GLN A 92 -17.17 3.23 -1.00
C GLN A 92 -16.10 3.14 0.08
N SER A 93 -16.41 2.60 1.25
CA SER A 93 -15.41 2.42 2.30
C SER A 93 -14.45 1.31 1.90
N ALA A 94 -13.15 1.61 1.98
CA ALA A 94 -12.13 0.63 1.62
C ALA A 94 -11.96 -0.39 2.74
N GLU A 95 -12.17 -1.65 2.40
CA GLU A 95 -11.96 -2.76 3.33
C GLU A 95 -10.47 -3.09 3.43
N LEU A 96 -10.10 -3.85 4.48
CA LEU A 96 -8.73 -4.30 4.63
C LEU A 96 -8.28 -5.11 3.42
N HIS A 97 -7.04 -4.87 3.02
CA HIS A 97 -6.38 -5.56 1.91
C HIS A 97 -7.00 -5.27 0.54
N THR A 98 -7.65 -4.12 0.41
CA THR A 98 -8.12 -3.60 -0.87
C THR A 98 -7.09 -2.65 -1.45
N TRP A 99 -6.89 -2.71 -2.76
CA TRP A 99 -6.01 -1.77 -3.46
C TRP A 99 -6.75 -0.46 -3.69
N VAL A 100 -6.08 0.65 -3.38
CA VAL A 100 -6.66 1.98 -3.53
C VAL A 100 -5.69 2.91 -4.25
N VAL A 101 -6.25 3.92 -4.89
CA VAL A 101 -5.50 4.97 -5.59
C VAL A 101 -5.68 6.29 -4.87
N TYR A 102 -4.62 7.04 -4.75
CA TYR A 102 -4.61 8.31 -4.04
C TYR A 102 -3.57 9.25 -4.65
N ALA A 103 -3.65 10.55 -4.31
CA ALA A 103 -2.63 11.50 -4.69
C ALA A 103 -1.50 11.48 -3.65
N ILE A 104 -0.26 11.42 -4.12
CA ILE A 104 0.91 11.32 -3.25
C ILE A 104 0.97 12.50 -2.26
N LYS A 105 0.60 13.69 -2.71
CA LYS A 105 0.62 14.89 -1.87
C LYS A 105 -0.27 14.81 -0.64
N ASP A 106 -1.28 13.94 -0.67
CA ASP A 106 -2.22 13.77 0.42
C ASP A 106 -1.77 12.71 1.43
N ALA A 107 -0.70 12.01 1.14
CA ALA A 107 -0.22 10.90 1.93
C ALA A 107 1.07 11.25 2.68
N TRP A 108 1.19 10.72 3.88
CA TRP A 108 2.36 10.92 4.73
C TRP A 108 3.16 9.61 4.78
N PRO A 109 4.43 9.61 4.31
CA PRO A 109 5.21 8.38 4.26
C PRO A 109 5.68 7.95 5.65
N VAL A 110 5.72 6.64 5.86
CA VAL A 110 6.25 6.03 7.07
C VAL A 110 6.76 4.65 6.71
N GLN A 111 7.81 4.20 7.40
CA GLN A 111 8.27 2.82 7.24
C GLN A 111 7.87 2.01 8.46
N ILE A 112 7.27 0.86 8.22
CA ILE A 112 6.84 -0.06 9.27
C ILE A 112 7.56 -1.38 9.06
N ASN A 113 8.39 -1.77 10.03
CA ASN A 113 9.23 -2.96 9.93
C ASN A 113 10.06 -2.96 8.64
N GLY A 114 10.56 -1.78 8.25
CA GLY A 114 11.37 -1.62 7.05
C GLY A 114 10.58 -1.63 5.75
N THR A 115 9.26 -1.58 5.82
CA THR A 115 8.39 -1.61 4.64
C THR A 115 7.78 -0.23 4.41
N ALA A 116 7.85 0.24 3.16
CA ALA A 116 7.29 1.54 2.79
C ALA A 116 5.79 1.53 2.93
N CYS A 117 5.26 2.44 3.74
CA CYS A 117 3.84 2.61 3.96
C CYS A 117 3.50 4.09 3.91
N ARG A 118 2.22 4.40 3.95
CA ARG A 118 1.74 5.78 3.98
C ARG A 118 0.48 5.87 4.82
N PHE A 119 0.32 7.00 5.50
CA PHE A 119 -0.95 7.36 6.12
C PHE A 119 -1.69 8.35 5.22
N ILE A 120 -3.00 8.20 5.15
CA ILE A 120 -3.84 9.11 4.37
C ILE A 120 -5.19 9.26 5.07
N PRO A 121 -5.76 10.47 5.12
CA PRO A 121 -7.14 10.60 5.55
C PRO A 121 -8.07 9.80 4.64
N TYR A 122 -9.06 9.14 5.21
CA TYR A 122 -9.94 8.24 4.44
C TYR A 122 -10.62 8.95 3.26
N ASP A 123 -10.95 10.23 3.41
CA ASP A 123 -11.64 10.99 2.38
C ASP A 123 -10.74 11.43 1.22
N LYS A 124 -9.45 11.13 1.30
CA LYS A 124 -8.47 11.39 0.23
C LYS A 124 -8.20 10.18 -0.64
N ILE A 125 -8.79 9.04 -0.34
CA ILE A 125 -8.76 7.87 -1.22
C ILE A 125 -9.69 8.14 -2.39
N ARG A 126 -9.17 7.98 -3.61
CA ARG A 126 -9.87 8.41 -4.81
C ARG A 126 -10.52 7.28 -5.58
N MET A 127 -9.99 6.07 -5.50
CA MET A 127 -10.48 4.96 -6.29
C MET A 127 -10.07 3.63 -5.64
N GLN A 128 -10.91 2.62 -5.79
CA GLN A 128 -10.56 1.25 -5.43
C GLN A 128 -10.38 0.47 -6.72
N ILE A 129 -9.35 -0.37 -6.78
CA ILE A 129 -9.02 -1.15 -7.98
C ILE A 129 -8.80 -2.62 -7.63
N PRO A 130 -9.14 -3.54 -8.55
CA PRO A 130 -8.92 -4.96 -8.30
C PRO A 130 -7.46 -5.40 -8.53
N ASP A 131 -6.73 -4.67 -9.38
CA ASP A 131 -5.37 -5.02 -9.77
C ASP A 131 -4.49 -3.77 -9.68
N PRO A 132 -3.46 -3.79 -8.82
CA PRO A 132 -2.59 -2.62 -8.65
C PRO A 132 -1.81 -2.27 -9.91
N GLY A 133 -1.63 -3.22 -10.82
CA GLY A 133 -0.95 -2.96 -12.09
C GLY A 133 -1.74 -2.14 -13.08
N MET A 134 -3.04 -1.89 -12.82
CA MET A 134 -3.87 -1.08 -13.72
C MET A 134 -3.47 0.39 -13.72
N VAL A 135 -2.87 0.86 -12.64
CA VAL A 135 -2.60 2.28 -12.43
C VAL A 135 -1.14 2.48 -12.04
N PHE A 136 -0.50 3.35 -12.74
CA PHE A 136 0.78 3.90 -12.32
C PHE A 136 1.04 5.23 -13.03
#